data_789c673da4f793f0394a5d86a843ccff
#
_entry.id   789c673da4f793f0394a5d86a843ccff
#
_cell.length_a   1.000
_cell.length_b   1.000
_cell.length_c   1.000
_cell.angle_alpha   90.00
_cell.angle_beta   90.00
_cell.angle_gamma   90.00
#
_symmetry.space_group_name_H-M   'P 1'
#
loop_
_entity.id
_entity.type
_entity.pdbx_description
1 polymer ?
#
loop_
_entity_poly.entity_id
_entity_poly.type
_entity_poly.pdbx_seq_one_letter_code
_entity_poly.pdbx_strand_id
1 'polypeptide(L)'
;MHELLLKIRKYKFMKIKLKEITIKEVSSKYTNDNEEGVVGYGGKLNIRPKYQREFVYKDHQRDAVIETVRKNFPLNVMYWVENEDGTYEVMDGQQRTISICEYIAGKFSLNFQYFHNLEDTEKKQILDYKLMIYFCEGNDKEKLDWFKTINIAGEKLTDQELRNAIYTGTWLTDAKRHFSKTGCPAYNIASDYLTGSPIRQDYLETTISWISGEKIEQYMADHQHKPNANELWLYFQNVISWIKVVFPNYRKEMKGVSFGTLYNEFKDKEFDSKKLEKEITKLMQDEDVTKKSGIYEYVLTRNEKYLSIRAFTEKQKREAYERQKGVCAKCKKHFEIEEMEADHTTPWHEGGKTISKNCKMLCKQDNRTKSGK
;
A
#
# COMPACT_ATOMS: atom_id res chain seq x y z
N MET A 1 -16.18 47.59 9.20
CA MET A 1 -15.07 47.46 8.24
C MET A 1 -13.69 47.28 8.90
N HIS A 2 -13.55 47.58 10.22
CA HIS A 2 -12.27 47.44 10.94
C HIS A 2 -12.04 46.05 11.57
N GLU A 3 -13.09 45.25 11.82
CA GLU A 3 -12.98 43.89 12.38
C GLU A 3 -12.77 42.80 11.33
N LEU A 4 -12.98 43.08 10.05
CA LEU A 4 -12.72 42.11 8.96
C LEU A 4 -11.24 42.02 8.59
N LEU A 5 -10.44 43.01 8.95
CA LEU A 5 -9.00 43.09 8.66
C LEU A 5 -8.12 42.35 9.71
N LEU A 6 -8.67 41.98 10.86
CA LEU A 6 -7.94 41.29 11.93
C LEU A 6 -7.98 39.76 11.84
N LYS A 7 -8.67 39.20 10.85
CA LYS A 7 -8.70 37.73 10.56
C LYS A 7 -7.85 37.32 9.36
N ILE A 8 -6.98 38.14 8.84
CA ILE A 8 -5.88 37.67 8.01
C ILE A 8 -4.91 37.00 8.98
N ARG A 9 -5.17 35.71 9.26
CA ARG A 9 -4.14 34.81 9.82
C ARG A 9 -2.88 35.07 9.03
N LYS A 10 -1.82 35.56 9.67
CA LYS A 10 -0.48 35.58 9.11
C LYS A 10 -0.17 34.14 8.67
N TYR A 11 -0.43 33.84 7.42
CA TYR A 11 0.14 32.64 6.81
C TYR A 11 1.65 32.85 6.89
N LYS A 12 2.30 32.14 7.79
CA LYS A 12 3.74 32.08 7.84
C LYS A 12 4.12 31.19 6.66
N PHE A 13 4.47 31.80 5.53
CA PHE A 13 4.87 31.07 4.34
C PHE A 13 6.21 30.39 4.60
N MET A 14 6.34 29.12 4.15
CA MET A 14 7.62 28.42 4.09
C MET A 14 8.63 29.29 3.34
N LYS A 15 9.82 29.47 3.89
CA LYS A 15 10.92 30.15 3.20
C LYS A 15 11.65 29.15 2.33
N ILE A 16 11.82 29.51 1.07
CA ILE A 16 12.48 28.65 0.08
C ILE A 16 13.65 29.41 -0.52
N LYS A 17 14.84 28.80 -0.49
CA LYS A 17 16.07 29.37 -1.08
C LYS A 17 16.70 28.34 -2.01
N LEU A 18 16.90 28.69 -3.28
CA LEU A 18 17.63 27.88 -4.24
C LEU A 18 19.13 28.07 -4.03
N LYS A 19 19.89 26.96 -3.92
CA LYS A 19 21.35 26.94 -3.90
C LYS A 19 21.88 25.89 -4.87
N GLU A 20 23.08 26.13 -5.39
CA GLU A 20 23.86 25.16 -6.15
C GLU A 20 24.83 24.47 -5.18
N ILE A 21 24.77 23.15 -5.09
CA ILE A 21 25.64 22.33 -4.26
C ILE A 21 26.34 21.32 -5.15
N THR A 22 27.66 21.20 -5.06
CA THR A 22 28.42 20.26 -5.89
C THR A 22 28.22 18.81 -5.41
N ILE A 23 28.35 17.85 -6.33
CA ILE A 23 28.35 16.43 -5.99
C ILE A 23 29.46 16.14 -4.97
N LYS A 24 30.63 16.78 -5.07
CA LYS A 24 31.72 16.67 -4.11
C LYS A 24 31.27 17.02 -2.69
N GLU A 25 30.51 18.11 -2.53
CA GLU A 25 29.99 18.51 -1.22
C GLU A 25 28.96 17.51 -0.69
N VAL A 26 28.00 17.10 -1.52
CA VAL A 26 26.93 16.16 -1.12
C VAL A 26 27.50 14.79 -0.75
N SER A 27 28.48 14.29 -1.51
CA SER A 27 29.10 12.97 -1.26
C SER A 27 30.14 12.98 -0.11
N SER A 28 30.46 14.15 0.43
CA SER A 28 31.41 14.23 1.53
C SER A 28 30.89 13.53 2.79
N LYS A 29 31.70 12.66 3.39
CA LYS A 29 31.34 11.81 4.53
C LYS A 29 30.06 10.98 4.30
N TYR A 30 29.85 10.53 3.06
CA TYR A 30 28.73 9.67 2.77
C TYR A 30 28.84 8.33 3.49
N THR A 31 27.78 7.96 4.18
CA THR A 31 27.61 6.64 4.79
C THR A 31 26.20 6.14 4.46
N ASN A 32 26.09 4.84 4.21
CA ASN A 32 24.80 4.16 4.03
C ASN A 32 24.79 2.95 4.93
N ASP A 33 24.16 3.11 6.08
CA ASP A 33 23.95 2.06 7.07
C ASP A 33 22.47 1.73 7.17
N ASN A 34 22.15 0.42 7.22
CA ASN A 34 20.77 -0.04 7.24
C ASN A 34 20.05 0.29 8.56
N GLU A 35 20.79 0.46 9.65
CA GLU A 35 20.26 0.75 10.98
C GLU A 35 20.35 2.24 11.32
N GLU A 36 21.50 2.86 11.06
CA GLU A 36 21.77 4.26 11.41
C GLU A 36 21.25 5.27 10.37
N GLY A 37 21.00 4.81 9.14
CA GLY A 37 20.47 5.65 8.06
C GLY A 37 21.48 6.00 6.98
N VAL A 38 21.12 6.94 6.12
CA VAL A 38 21.97 7.41 5.00
C VAL A 38 22.29 8.88 5.20
N VAL A 39 23.58 9.18 5.30
CA VAL A 39 24.06 10.53 5.63
C VAL A 39 25.08 11.00 4.59
N GLY A 40 25.09 12.30 4.32
CA GLY A 40 26.06 12.96 3.44
C GLY A 40 26.27 14.42 3.81
N TYR A 41 26.83 15.23 2.87
CA TYR A 41 27.06 16.66 3.06
C TYR A 41 27.82 16.98 4.35
N GLY A 42 28.96 16.33 4.51
CA GLY A 42 29.80 16.50 5.70
C GLY A 42 29.21 15.92 7.00
N GLY A 43 28.21 15.05 6.91
CA GLY A 43 27.48 14.50 8.05
C GLY A 43 26.25 15.31 8.46
N LYS A 44 25.92 16.38 7.73
CA LYS A 44 24.80 17.29 8.07
C LYS A 44 23.52 16.95 7.36
N LEU A 45 23.55 16.15 6.29
CA LEU A 45 22.35 15.79 5.50
C LEU A 45 21.92 14.37 5.83
N ASN A 46 20.73 14.23 6.38
CA ASN A 46 20.04 12.96 6.44
C ASN A 46 19.36 12.71 5.08
N ILE A 47 19.94 11.82 4.27
CA ILE A 47 19.46 11.52 2.90
C ILE A 47 18.23 10.61 2.95
N ARG A 48 18.13 9.76 3.98
CA ARG A 48 17.00 8.86 4.20
C ARG A 48 16.36 9.07 5.57
N PRO A 49 15.56 10.12 5.74
CA PRO A 49 14.80 10.33 6.97
C PRO A 49 13.96 9.11 7.33
N LYS A 50 13.70 8.89 8.63
CA LYS A 50 13.00 7.69 9.14
C LYS A 50 11.61 7.48 8.57
N TYR A 51 10.95 8.52 8.09
CA TYR A 51 9.64 8.44 7.47
C TYR A 51 9.70 8.05 5.99
N GLN A 52 10.84 8.19 5.32
CA GLN A 52 10.99 7.79 3.91
C GLN A 52 11.26 6.28 3.78
N ARG A 53 10.96 5.74 2.59
CA ARG A 53 11.18 4.34 2.26
C ARG A 53 12.64 4.03 1.96
N GLU A 54 12.97 2.75 1.88
CA GLU A 54 14.27 2.28 1.41
C GLU A 54 14.54 2.68 -0.05
N PHE A 55 15.81 2.55 -0.47
CA PHE A 55 16.20 2.77 -1.86
C PHE A 55 15.51 1.76 -2.79
N VAL A 56 14.80 2.26 -3.81
CA VAL A 56 13.96 1.42 -4.68
C VAL A 56 14.27 1.54 -6.17
N TYR A 57 15.20 2.42 -6.56
CA TYR A 57 15.60 2.51 -7.97
C TYR A 57 16.12 1.18 -8.49
N LYS A 58 15.60 0.74 -9.63
CA LYS A 58 16.16 -0.36 -10.40
C LYS A 58 17.46 0.09 -11.07
N ASP A 59 18.32 -0.86 -11.45
CA ASP A 59 19.62 -0.55 -12.04
C ASP A 59 19.55 0.47 -13.17
N HIS A 60 18.61 0.33 -14.11
CA HIS A 60 18.47 1.27 -15.24
C HIS A 60 18.08 2.70 -14.80
N GLN A 61 17.34 2.87 -13.70
CA GLN A 61 16.98 4.20 -13.17
C GLN A 61 18.17 4.86 -12.50
N ARG A 62 18.93 4.08 -11.74
CA ARG A 62 20.18 4.49 -11.10
C ARG A 62 21.22 4.90 -12.14
N ASP A 63 21.39 4.08 -13.16
CA ASP A 63 22.33 4.31 -14.26
C ASP A 63 21.99 5.57 -15.04
N ALA A 64 20.70 5.81 -15.33
CA ALA A 64 20.23 7.03 -15.99
C ALA A 64 20.58 8.31 -15.22
N VAL A 65 20.58 8.29 -13.90
CA VAL A 65 21.02 9.44 -13.09
C VAL A 65 22.50 9.74 -13.34
N ILE A 66 23.36 8.72 -13.32
CA ILE A 66 24.81 8.89 -13.52
C ILE A 66 25.12 9.31 -14.96
N GLU A 67 24.43 8.73 -15.97
CA GLU A 67 24.56 9.17 -17.37
C GLU A 67 24.20 10.65 -17.55
N THR A 68 23.13 11.11 -16.89
CA THR A 68 22.69 12.50 -16.94
C THR A 68 23.79 13.43 -16.39
N VAL A 69 24.41 13.07 -15.27
CA VAL A 69 25.54 13.81 -14.68
C VAL A 69 26.76 13.80 -15.61
N ARG A 70 27.16 12.64 -16.16
CA ARG A 70 28.30 12.51 -17.09
C ARG A 70 28.11 13.32 -18.36
N LYS A 71 26.89 13.44 -18.86
CA LYS A 71 26.54 14.26 -20.05
C LYS A 71 26.39 15.75 -19.71
N ASN A 72 26.54 16.11 -18.46
CA ASN A 72 26.30 17.46 -17.93
C ASN A 72 24.89 17.98 -18.27
N PHE A 73 23.91 17.08 -18.35
CA PHE A 73 22.52 17.42 -18.55
C PHE A 73 21.87 17.83 -17.21
N PRO A 74 20.86 18.70 -17.19
CA PRO A 74 20.22 19.13 -15.97
C PRO A 74 19.46 17.97 -15.30
N LEU A 75 19.76 17.69 -14.03
CA LEU A 75 18.93 16.87 -13.18
C LEU A 75 17.77 17.71 -12.62
N ASN A 76 16.63 17.06 -12.40
CA ASN A 76 15.52 17.68 -11.68
C ASN A 76 15.99 18.23 -10.32
N VAL A 77 15.46 19.39 -9.95
CA VAL A 77 15.72 20.02 -8.65
C VAL A 77 15.44 19.08 -7.49
N MET A 78 16.14 19.26 -6.39
CA MET A 78 15.95 18.52 -5.16
C MET A 78 15.48 19.46 -4.05
N TYR A 79 14.87 18.91 -3.00
CA TYR A 79 14.34 19.69 -1.89
C TYR A 79 14.88 19.16 -0.58
N TRP A 80 15.52 20.05 0.18
CA TRP A 80 16.03 19.76 1.52
C TRP A 80 15.32 20.63 2.54
N VAL A 81 15.00 20.04 3.67
CA VAL A 81 14.44 20.76 4.83
C VAL A 81 15.58 21.12 5.75
N GLU A 82 15.62 22.36 6.19
CA GLU A 82 16.52 22.84 7.22
C GLU A 82 15.88 22.64 8.60
N ASN A 83 16.61 21.97 9.50
CA ASN A 83 16.21 21.72 10.88
C ASN A 83 16.74 22.85 11.78
N GLU A 84 16.17 23.01 12.99
CA GLU A 84 16.56 24.05 13.94
C GLU A 84 18.02 23.90 14.42
N ASP A 85 18.57 22.69 14.39
CA ASP A 85 19.96 22.39 14.77
C ASP A 85 20.99 22.63 13.64
N GLY A 86 20.56 23.13 12.49
CA GLY A 86 21.40 23.38 11.32
C GLY A 86 21.75 22.14 10.52
N THR A 87 21.07 21.03 10.77
CA THR A 87 21.09 19.83 9.92
C THR A 87 20.04 19.92 8.83
N TYR A 88 20.11 19.00 7.87
CA TYR A 88 19.19 18.95 6.72
C TYR A 88 18.62 17.56 6.55
N GLU A 89 17.41 17.50 6.02
CA GLU A 89 16.77 16.26 5.58
C GLU A 89 16.36 16.36 4.12
N VAL A 90 16.57 15.30 3.34
CA VAL A 90 16.09 15.25 1.96
C VAL A 90 14.57 15.06 1.96
N MET A 91 13.85 16.01 1.41
CA MET A 91 12.41 15.92 1.23
C MET A 91 12.07 15.27 -0.12
N ASP A 92 12.70 15.69 -1.20
CA ASP A 92 12.67 15.02 -2.52
C ASP A 92 14.07 14.97 -3.12
N GLY A 93 14.33 13.92 -3.91
CA GLY A 93 15.61 13.65 -4.52
C GLY A 93 16.44 12.57 -3.80
N GLN A 94 15.88 11.87 -2.81
CA GLN A 94 16.54 10.79 -2.08
C GLN A 94 17.20 9.77 -3.02
N GLN A 95 16.44 9.22 -3.97
CA GLN A 95 16.91 8.17 -4.88
C GLN A 95 18.06 8.67 -5.76
N ARG A 96 17.96 9.89 -6.27
CA ARG A 96 19.02 10.54 -7.07
C ARG A 96 20.27 10.77 -6.24
N THR A 97 20.12 11.30 -5.04
CA THR A 97 21.24 11.57 -4.12
C THR A 97 21.98 10.28 -3.74
N ILE A 98 21.25 9.22 -3.38
CA ILE A 98 21.83 7.92 -3.05
C ILE A 98 22.57 7.35 -4.27
N SER A 99 21.95 7.35 -5.47
CA SER A 99 22.59 6.86 -6.70
C SER A 99 23.93 7.54 -6.96
N ILE A 100 23.96 8.87 -6.85
CA ILE A 100 25.19 9.66 -7.04
C ILE A 100 26.24 9.29 -5.99
N CYS A 101 25.89 9.30 -4.72
CA CYS A 101 26.82 9.02 -3.63
C CYS A 101 27.36 7.58 -3.69
N GLU A 102 26.53 6.61 -4.02
CA GLU A 102 26.95 5.21 -4.16
C GLU A 102 27.87 4.98 -5.35
N TYR A 103 27.65 5.69 -6.48
CA TYR A 103 28.56 5.63 -7.61
C TYR A 103 29.94 6.20 -7.23
N ILE A 104 29.98 7.37 -6.55
CA ILE A 104 31.23 7.98 -6.05
C ILE A 104 31.94 7.04 -5.07
N ALA A 105 31.17 6.36 -4.20
CA ALA A 105 31.70 5.38 -3.24
C ALA A 105 32.13 4.05 -3.89
N GLY A 106 31.95 3.89 -5.21
CA GLY A 106 32.35 2.68 -5.95
C GLY A 106 31.50 1.46 -5.64
N LYS A 107 30.22 1.64 -5.25
CA LYS A 107 29.30 0.54 -4.94
C LYS A 107 28.74 -0.14 -6.18
N PHE A 108 28.75 0.52 -7.32
CA PHE A 108 28.35 -0.04 -8.61
C PHE A 108 29.12 0.62 -9.76
N SER A 109 29.05 0.01 -10.92
CA SER A 109 29.66 0.50 -12.17
C SER A 109 28.59 0.92 -13.17
N LEU A 110 28.88 1.93 -13.99
CA LEU A 110 28.12 2.27 -15.17
C LEU A 110 28.88 1.79 -16.44
N ASN A 111 28.26 0.99 -17.29
CA ASN A 111 28.90 0.42 -18.48
C ASN A 111 30.27 -0.24 -18.16
N PHE A 112 30.34 -1.03 -17.08
CA PHE A 112 31.55 -1.67 -16.53
C PHE A 112 32.64 -0.72 -16.04
N GLN A 113 32.36 0.58 -15.92
CA GLN A 113 33.29 1.59 -15.39
C GLN A 113 32.84 2.03 -13.99
N TYR A 114 33.69 1.77 -13.00
CA TYR A 114 33.53 2.32 -11.64
C TYR A 114 34.08 3.75 -11.59
N PHE A 115 33.56 4.59 -10.71
CA PHE A 115 34.03 5.96 -10.54
C PHE A 115 35.54 6.05 -10.33
N HIS A 116 36.14 5.17 -9.52
CA HIS A 116 37.58 5.18 -9.25
C HIS A 116 38.46 4.82 -10.48
N ASN A 117 37.87 4.17 -11.48
CA ASN A 117 38.55 3.79 -12.73
C ASN A 117 38.43 4.86 -13.85
N LEU A 118 37.68 5.96 -13.61
CA LEU A 118 37.59 7.06 -14.56
C LEU A 118 38.86 7.87 -14.62
N GLU A 119 39.05 8.59 -15.72
CA GLU A 119 40.13 9.60 -15.82
C GLU A 119 39.88 10.75 -14.85
N ASP A 120 40.99 11.44 -14.42
CA ASP A 120 40.87 12.51 -13.44
C ASP A 120 40.03 13.70 -13.94
N THR A 121 40.03 13.94 -15.24
CA THR A 121 39.17 14.94 -15.90
C THR A 121 37.71 14.61 -15.76
N GLU A 122 37.32 13.35 -15.98
CA GLU A 122 35.91 12.87 -15.84
C GLU A 122 35.52 12.87 -14.35
N LYS A 123 36.38 12.41 -13.45
CA LYS A 123 36.14 12.47 -11.99
C LYS A 123 35.86 13.89 -11.56
N LYS A 124 36.73 14.86 -12.01
CA LYS A 124 36.55 16.27 -11.68
C LYS A 124 35.24 16.81 -12.22
N GLN A 125 34.89 16.52 -13.48
CA GLN A 125 33.62 16.95 -14.08
C GLN A 125 32.41 16.47 -13.26
N ILE A 126 32.42 15.20 -12.84
CA ILE A 126 31.34 14.62 -12.02
C ILE A 126 31.28 15.28 -10.64
N LEU A 127 32.43 15.45 -9.98
CA LEU A 127 32.50 16.04 -8.64
C LEU A 127 32.11 17.51 -8.61
N ASP A 128 32.43 18.26 -9.66
CA ASP A 128 32.12 19.68 -9.79
C ASP A 128 30.72 19.94 -10.36
N TYR A 129 29.99 18.87 -10.75
CA TYR A 129 28.59 19.00 -11.22
C TYR A 129 27.72 19.58 -10.11
N LYS A 130 26.91 20.60 -10.50
CA LYS A 130 26.08 21.38 -9.57
C LYS A 130 24.65 20.82 -9.51
N LEU A 131 24.26 20.39 -8.35
CA LEU A 131 22.90 20.01 -8.03
C LEU A 131 22.11 21.26 -7.63
N MET A 132 20.92 21.43 -8.21
CA MET A 132 20.00 22.51 -7.89
C MET A 132 19.14 22.09 -6.69
N ILE A 133 19.31 22.72 -5.55
CA ILE A 133 18.67 22.31 -4.29
C ILE A 133 17.90 23.48 -3.69
N TYR A 134 16.59 23.26 -3.48
CA TYR A 134 15.78 24.16 -2.69
C TYR A 134 15.90 23.84 -1.19
N PHE A 135 16.35 24.79 -0.41
CA PHE A 135 16.37 24.76 1.04
C PHE A 135 15.06 25.33 1.57
N CYS A 136 14.32 24.53 2.32
CA CYS A 136 12.98 24.82 2.79
C CYS A 136 12.99 24.97 4.32
N GLU A 137 12.63 26.16 4.83
CA GLU A 137 12.43 26.44 6.25
C GLU A 137 10.93 26.60 6.52
N GLY A 138 10.37 25.86 7.47
CA GLY A 138 8.96 25.93 7.86
C GLY A 138 8.69 25.09 9.09
N ASN A 139 7.47 25.19 9.64
CA ASN A 139 7.02 24.27 10.68
C ASN A 139 6.63 22.91 10.10
N ASP A 140 6.47 21.89 10.95
CA ASP A 140 6.24 20.52 10.52
C ASP A 140 4.97 20.36 9.67
N LYS A 141 3.94 21.14 9.95
CA LYS A 141 2.70 21.13 9.17
C LYS A 141 2.93 21.69 7.76
N GLU A 142 3.66 22.82 7.64
CA GLU A 142 4.00 23.42 6.34
C GLU A 142 4.90 22.51 5.53
N LYS A 143 5.90 21.89 6.17
CA LYS A 143 6.80 20.89 5.56
C LYS A 143 6.00 19.71 5.02
N LEU A 144 5.03 19.20 5.79
CA LEU A 144 4.19 18.08 5.41
C LEU A 144 3.25 18.40 4.26
N ASP A 145 2.55 19.56 4.31
CA ASP A 145 1.64 19.99 3.25
C ASP A 145 2.41 20.21 1.94
N TRP A 146 3.64 20.72 2.05
CA TRP A 146 4.55 20.86 0.91
C TRP A 146 5.01 19.51 0.37
N PHE A 147 5.40 18.58 1.24
CA PHE A 147 5.82 17.22 0.88
C PHE A 147 4.73 16.47 0.12
N LYS A 148 3.47 16.59 0.53
CA LYS A 148 2.33 16.05 -0.23
C LYS A 148 2.25 16.65 -1.64
N THR A 149 2.54 17.94 -1.77
CA THR A 149 2.41 18.69 -3.02
C THR A 149 3.51 18.33 -4.04
N ILE A 150 4.77 18.26 -3.61
CA ILE A 150 5.91 17.99 -4.54
C ILE A 150 5.93 16.56 -5.06
N ASN A 151 5.39 15.60 -4.32
CA ASN A 151 5.34 14.20 -4.76
C ASN A 151 4.32 13.91 -5.86
N ILE A 152 3.57 14.93 -6.33
CA ILE A 152 2.62 14.78 -7.44
C ILE A 152 3.33 14.46 -8.78
N ALA A 153 4.58 14.90 -8.95
CA ALA A 153 5.33 14.79 -10.22
C ALA A 153 6.30 13.60 -10.32
N GLY A 154 6.50 12.83 -9.24
CA GLY A 154 7.44 11.70 -9.17
C GLY A 154 6.78 10.34 -8.95
N GLU A 155 7.55 9.35 -8.46
CA GLU A 155 6.94 8.13 -7.93
C GLU A 155 6.09 8.49 -6.70
N LYS A 156 4.77 8.38 -6.88
CA LYS A 156 3.80 8.74 -5.83
C LYS A 156 4.09 7.97 -4.55
N LEU A 157 4.14 8.69 -3.44
CA LEU A 157 4.11 8.09 -2.12
C LEU A 157 2.76 7.40 -1.91
N THR A 158 2.80 6.28 -1.19
CA THR A 158 1.58 5.66 -0.69
C THR A 158 1.00 6.50 0.46
N ASP A 159 -0.28 6.32 0.75
CA ASP A 159 -0.92 7.00 1.89
C ASP A 159 -0.20 6.66 3.20
N GLN A 160 0.30 5.43 3.33
CA GLN A 160 1.05 5.03 4.51
C GLN A 160 2.42 5.70 4.60
N GLU A 161 3.11 5.91 3.49
CA GLU A 161 4.37 6.69 3.48
C GLU A 161 4.13 8.13 3.93
N LEU A 162 3.00 8.74 3.54
CA LEU A 162 2.59 10.06 4.02
C LEU A 162 2.26 10.07 5.52
N ARG A 163 1.50 9.07 6.01
CA ARG A 163 1.22 8.91 7.45
C ARG A 163 2.50 8.74 8.25
N ASN A 164 3.47 7.99 7.73
CA ASN A 164 4.75 7.80 8.39
C ASN A 164 5.52 9.12 8.59
N ALA A 165 5.39 10.08 7.67
CA ALA A 165 5.96 11.41 7.83
C ALA A 165 5.26 12.24 8.92
N ILE A 166 3.92 12.11 9.03
CA ILE A 166 3.11 12.83 10.02
C ILE A 166 3.37 12.30 11.44
N TYR A 167 3.36 10.99 11.59
CA TYR A 167 3.39 10.31 12.87
C TYR A 167 4.77 9.73 13.20
N THR A 168 5.83 10.44 12.76
CA THR A 168 7.22 10.05 13.08
C THR A 168 7.44 10.01 14.58
N GLY A 169 8.05 8.93 15.09
CA GLY A 169 8.30 8.73 16.51
C GLY A 169 8.99 7.39 16.80
N THR A 170 9.23 7.14 18.08
CA THR A 170 9.88 5.90 18.56
C THR A 170 9.09 4.66 18.16
N TRP A 171 7.77 4.71 18.32
CA TRP A 171 6.86 3.63 17.92
C TRP A 171 6.98 3.28 16.43
N LEU A 172 6.89 4.29 15.55
CA LEU A 172 7.01 4.06 14.11
C LEU A 172 8.37 3.50 13.72
N THR A 173 9.44 4.00 14.35
CA THR A 173 10.81 3.52 14.10
C THR A 173 10.92 2.03 14.41
N ASP A 174 10.33 1.58 15.50
CA ASP A 174 10.30 0.17 15.88
C ASP A 174 9.37 -0.65 15.00
N ALA A 175 8.16 -0.16 14.69
CA ALA A 175 7.22 -0.81 13.78
C ALA A 175 7.87 -1.09 12.40
N LYS A 176 8.61 -0.15 11.85
CA LYS A 176 9.30 -0.32 10.55
C LYS A 176 10.35 -1.43 10.55
N ARG A 177 10.98 -1.75 11.68
CA ARG A 177 11.89 -2.90 11.78
C ARG A 177 11.18 -4.23 11.51
N HIS A 178 9.92 -4.34 11.95
CA HIS A 178 9.12 -5.55 11.78
C HIS A 178 8.43 -5.63 10.42
N PHE A 179 7.99 -4.48 9.84
CA PHE A 179 7.04 -4.46 8.74
C PHE A 179 7.55 -3.86 7.43
N SER A 180 8.62 -3.05 7.45
CA SER A 180 8.88 -2.10 6.37
C SER A 180 10.26 -2.21 5.72
N LYS A 181 10.97 -3.31 5.91
CA LYS A 181 12.28 -3.58 5.29
C LYS A 181 12.21 -4.78 4.36
N THR A 182 13.13 -4.85 3.40
CA THR A 182 13.35 -6.05 2.59
C THR A 182 13.66 -7.24 3.50
N GLY A 183 12.90 -8.34 3.35
CA GLY A 183 13.09 -9.53 4.18
C GLY A 183 12.75 -9.33 5.66
N CYS A 184 11.92 -8.33 5.99
CA CYS A 184 11.50 -8.09 7.37
C CYS A 184 10.76 -9.28 7.99
N PRO A 185 10.70 -9.38 9.32
CA PRO A 185 10.02 -10.47 10.02
C PRO A 185 8.58 -10.71 9.55
N ALA A 186 7.80 -9.65 9.30
CA ALA A 186 6.43 -9.75 8.82
C ALA A 186 6.34 -10.41 7.44
N TYR A 187 7.25 -10.04 6.52
CA TYR A 187 7.31 -10.66 5.19
C TYR A 187 7.62 -12.15 5.28
N ASN A 188 8.60 -12.51 6.11
CA ASN A 188 9.05 -13.91 6.23
C ASN A 188 7.95 -14.86 6.74
N ILE A 189 7.04 -14.37 7.59
CA ILE A 189 5.98 -15.23 8.16
C ILE A 189 4.64 -15.13 7.44
N ALA A 190 4.42 -14.10 6.60
CA ALA A 190 3.11 -13.78 6.04
C ALA A 190 3.07 -13.46 4.55
N SER A 191 4.15 -13.64 3.79
CA SER A 191 4.19 -13.41 2.33
C SER A 191 3.19 -14.25 1.53
N ASP A 192 2.75 -15.36 2.10
CA ASP A 192 1.72 -16.22 1.53
C ASP A 192 0.30 -15.65 1.71
N TYR A 193 0.09 -14.81 2.71
CA TYR A 193 -1.24 -14.31 3.08
C TYR A 193 -1.47 -12.85 2.71
N LEU A 194 -0.42 -12.01 2.76
CA LEU A 194 -0.51 -10.59 2.45
C LEU A 194 -0.08 -10.29 1.02
N THR A 195 -0.72 -9.29 0.43
CA THR A 195 -0.32 -8.67 -0.84
C THR A 195 0.54 -7.43 -0.59
N GLY A 196 1.14 -6.89 -1.65
CA GLY A 196 1.92 -5.66 -1.58
C GLY A 196 3.39 -5.89 -1.21
N SER A 197 4.08 -4.81 -0.88
CA SER A 197 5.51 -4.77 -0.61
C SER A 197 5.80 -4.12 0.75
N PRO A 198 6.61 -4.74 1.61
CA PRO A 198 7.04 -4.13 2.87
C PRO A 198 7.70 -2.77 2.67
N ILE A 199 8.51 -2.61 1.61
CA ILE A 199 9.21 -1.36 1.31
C ILE A 199 8.21 -0.22 1.01
N ARG A 200 7.07 -0.55 0.36
CA ARG A 200 5.97 0.38 0.08
C ARG A 200 5.04 0.56 1.27
N GLN A 201 5.39 0.01 2.42
CA GLN A 201 4.67 0.09 3.69
C GLN A 201 3.34 -0.69 3.74
N ASP A 202 3.04 -1.51 2.72
CA ASP A 202 1.75 -2.21 2.60
C ASP A 202 1.49 -3.16 3.77
N TYR A 203 2.53 -3.83 4.28
CA TYR A 203 2.40 -4.73 5.44
C TYR A 203 2.09 -3.98 6.74
N LEU A 204 2.73 -2.81 6.94
CA LEU A 204 2.47 -1.95 8.08
C LEU A 204 1.05 -1.39 8.02
N GLU A 205 0.66 -0.83 6.88
CA GLU A 205 -0.67 -0.28 6.65
C GLU A 205 -1.76 -1.31 6.89
N THR A 206 -1.63 -2.49 6.27
CA THR A 206 -2.58 -3.59 6.43
C THR A 206 -2.74 -4.00 7.90
N THR A 207 -1.63 -4.12 8.63
CA THR A 207 -1.69 -4.53 10.04
C THR A 207 -2.34 -3.47 10.93
N ILE A 208 -2.02 -2.19 10.70
CA ILE A 208 -2.66 -1.10 11.44
C ILE A 208 -4.15 -1.03 11.10
N SER A 209 -4.52 -1.16 9.83
CA SER A 209 -5.92 -1.21 9.40
C SER A 209 -6.69 -2.31 10.13
N TRP A 210 -6.13 -3.50 10.23
CA TRP A 210 -6.76 -4.62 10.92
C TRP A 210 -6.98 -4.36 12.41
N ILE A 211 -5.92 -3.94 13.15
CA ILE A 211 -6.01 -3.74 14.61
C ILE A 211 -6.90 -2.55 14.97
N SER A 212 -6.94 -1.53 14.12
CA SER A 212 -7.69 -0.28 14.38
C SER A 212 -9.12 -0.28 13.82
N GLY A 213 -9.52 -1.32 13.06
CA GLY A 213 -10.78 -1.32 12.33
C GLY A 213 -10.84 -0.17 11.32
N GLU A 214 -9.80 -0.04 10.50
CA GLU A 214 -9.60 0.95 9.44
C GLU A 214 -9.34 2.40 9.94
N LYS A 215 -9.19 2.63 11.24
CA LYS A 215 -8.88 3.94 11.82
C LYS A 215 -7.37 4.17 11.94
N ILE A 216 -6.66 4.06 10.82
CA ILE A 216 -5.18 4.04 10.77
C ILE A 216 -4.58 5.31 11.40
N GLU A 217 -5.06 6.48 11.03
CA GLU A 217 -4.52 7.77 11.47
C GLU A 217 -4.69 7.96 12.98
N GLN A 218 -5.86 7.62 13.51
CA GLN A 218 -6.11 7.69 14.95
C GLN A 218 -5.18 6.75 15.71
N TYR A 219 -5.02 5.51 15.23
CA TYR A 219 -4.14 4.54 15.86
C TYR A 219 -2.69 5.02 15.88
N MET A 220 -2.19 5.56 14.77
CA MET A 220 -0.83 6.08 14.67
C MET A 220 -0.60 7.31 15.58
N ALA A 221 -1.58 8.21 15.67
CA ALA A 221 -1.53 9.37 16.56
C ALA A 221 -1.46 8.94 18.04
N ASP A 222 -2.31 8.01 18.46
CA ASP A 222 -2.37 7.52 19.84
C ASP A 222 -1.10 6.75 20.27
N HIS A 223 -0.36 6.20 19.29
CA HIS A 223 0.82 5.38 19.54
C HIS A 223 2.14 6.09 19.25
N GLN A 224 2.15 7.24 18.60
CA GLN A 224 3.33 7.96 18.09
C GLN A 224 4.49 8.01 19.09
N HIS A 225 4.19 8.27 20.36
CA HIS A 225 5.17 8.46 21.43
C HIS A 225 5.39 7.22 22.30
N LYS A 226 4.75 6.07 21.99
CA LYS A 226 5.03 4.82 22.68
C LYS A 226 6.46 4.36 22.39
N PRO A 227 7.13 3.68 23.34
CA PRO A 227 8.56 3.32 23.19
C PRO A 227 8.81 2.25 22.12
N ASN A 228 7.83 1.42 21.81
CA ASN A 228 7.95 0.33 20.83
C ASN A 228 6.58 -0.04 20.24
N ALA A 229 6.60 -0.89 19.21
CA ALA A 229 5.43 -1.41 18.51
C ALA A 229 5.13 -2.89 18.83
N ASN A 230 5.55 -3.37 20.00
CA ASN A 230 5.38 -4.78 20.40
C ASN A 230 3.93 -5.23 20.37
N GLU A 231 2.98 -4.36 20.76
CA GLU A 231 1.54 -4.64 20.69
C GLU A 231 1.09 -4.96 19.27
N LEU A 232 1.49 -4.13 18.30
CA LEU A 232 1.17 -4.33 16.88
C LEU A 232 1.82 -5.60 16.35
N TRP A 233 3.08 -5.86 16.72
CA TRP A 233 3.81 -7.04 16.30
C TRP A 233 3.20 -8.33 16.85
N LEU A 234 2.87 -8.37 18.13
CA LEU A 234 2.19 -9.52 18.76
C LEU A 234 0.82 -9.79 18.14
N TYR A 235 0.04 -8.72 17.92
CA TYR A 235 -1.24 -8.83 17.22
C TYR A 235 -1.07 -9.50 15.85
N PHE A 236 -0.12 -9.03 15.06
CA PHE A 236 0.16 -9.59 13.73
C PHE A 236 0.53 -11.07 13.79
N GLN A 237 1.43 -11.44 14.69
CA GLN A 237 1.82 -12.84 14.90
C GLN A 237 0.62 -13.71 15.30
N ASN A 238 -0.26 -13.20 16.15
CA ASN A 238 -1.48 -13.90 16.56
C ASN A 238 -2.43 -14.12 15.38
N VAL A 239 -2.61 -13.11 14.50
CA VAL A 239 -3.40 -13.25 13.28
C VAL A 239 -2.83 -14.37 12.40
N ILE A 240 -1.53 -14.34 12.12
CA ILE A 240 -0.89 -15.36 11.25
C ILE A 240 -0.95 -16.76 11.87
N SER A 241 -0.76 -16.88 13.18
CA SER A 241 -0.87 -18.15 13.88
C SER A 241 -2.31 -18.69 13.83
N TRP A 242 -3.30 -17.83 14.05
CA TRP A 242 -4.70 -18.18 13.95
C TRP A 242 -5.09 -18.66 12.54
N ILE A 243 -4.61 -18.00 11.48
CA ILE A 243 -4.84 -18.45 10.11
C ILE A 243 -4.37 -19.90 9.93
N LYS A 244 -3.15 -20.21 10.38
CA LYS A 244 -2.54 -21.53 10.24
C LYS A 244 -3.29 -22.61 11.03
N VAL A 245 -3.90 -22.24 12.14
CA VAL A 245 -4.72 -23.19 12.96
C VAL A 245 -6.09 -23.41 12.34
N VAL A 246 -6.77 -22.36 11.90
CA VAL A 246 -8.12 -22.47 11.34
C VAL A 246 -8.09 -23.04 9.92
N PHE A 247 -7.10 -22.65 9.12
CA PHE A 247 -6.92 -23.06 7.72
C PHE A 247 -5.55 -23.71 7.52
N PRO A 248 -5.36 -24.96 7.94
CA PRO A 248 -4.03 -25.61 7.93
C PRO A 248 -3.47 -25.87 6.53
N ASN A 249 -4.33 -25.98 5.52
CA ASN A 249 -3.92 -26.24 4.14
C ASN A 249 -3.85 -24.91 3.36
N TYR A 250 -2.63 -24.45 3.12
CA TYR A 250 -2.39 -23.26 2.32
C TYR A 250 -2.88 -23.42 0.87
N ARG A 251 -3.52 -22.37 0.37
CA ARG A 251 -3.85 -22.17 -1.05
C ARG A 251 -3.55 -20.75 -1.48
N LYS A 252 -3.15 -20.57 -2.74
CA LYS A 252 -2.82 -19.24 -3.29
C LYS A 252 -3.96 -18.22 -3.16
N GLU A 253 -5.20 -18.69 -3.14
CA GLU A 253 -6.41 -17.88 -2.97
C GLU A 253 -6.55 -17.27 -1.57
N MET A 254 -5.75 -17.70 -0.61
CA MET A 254 -5.66 -17.07 0.73
C MET A 254 -4.95 -15.71 0.67
N LYS A 255 -4.12 -15.50 -0.36
CA LYS A 255 -3.36 -14.26 -0.48
C LYS A 255 -4.29 -13.06 -0.73
N GLY A 256 -4.22 -12.07 0.15
CA GLY A 256 -5.04 -10.85 0.07
C GLY A 256 -6.43 -10.94 0.72
N VAL A 257 -6.76 -12.05 1.38
CA VAL A 257 -7.94 -12.13 2.23
C VAL A 257 -7.74 -11.26 3.48
N SER A 258 -8.80 -10.56 3.92
CA SER A 258 -8.74 -9.68 5.09
C SER A 258 -8.75 -10.48 6.41
N PHE A 259 -7.73 -11.32 6.61
CA PHE A 259 -7.67 -12.22 7.74
C PHE A 259 -7.64 -11.53 9.11
N GLY A 260 -7.06 -10.33 9.21
CA GLY A 260 -7.09 -9.60 10.46
C GLY A 260 -8.51 -9.18 10.87
N THR A 261 -9.35 -8.81 9.92
CA THR A 261 -10.78 -8.54 10.18
C THR A 261 -11.50 -9.79 10.66
N LEU A 262 -11.25 -10.94 9.99
CA LEU A 262 -11.82 -12.22 10.42
C LEU A 262 -11.31 -12.64 11.79
N TYR A 263 -10.02 -12.46 12.06
CA TYR A 263 -9.44 -12.72 13.37
C TYR A 263 -10.14 -11.90 14.46
N ASN A 264 -10.32 -10.61 14.26
CA ASN A 264 -10.97 -9.75 15.25
C ASN A 264 -12.39 -10.19 15.59
N GLU A 265 -13.14 -10.74 14.61
CA GLU A 265 -14.51 -11.20 14.78
C GLU A 265 -14.60 -12.63 15.35
N PHE A 266 -13.62 -13.48 15.00
CA PHE A 266 -13.76 -14.93 15.20
C PHE A 266 -12.69 -15.56 16.11
N LYS A 267 -11.71 -14.80 16.63
CA LYS A 267 -10.59 -15.33 17.43
C LYS A 267 -11.00 -16.13 18.66
N ASP A 268 -12.16 -15.78 19.23
CA ASP A 268 -12.70 -16.41 20.46
C ASP A 268 -13.66 -17.57 20.15
N LYS A 269 -13.85 -17.92 18.85
CA LYS A 269 -14.67 -19.04 18.43
C LYS A 269 -13.83 -20.26 18.11
N GLU A 270 -14.29 -21.42 18.56
CA GLU A 270 -13.68 -22.69 18.20
C GLU A 270 -14.18 -23.18 16.84
N PHE A 271 -13.26 -23.66 16.01
CA PHE A 271 -13.56 -24.19 14.70
C PHE A 271 -13.00 -25.60 14.54
N ASP A 272 -13.81 -26.50 13.98
CA ASP A 272 -13.32 -27.78 13.46
C ASP A 272 -12.64 -27.57 12.12
N SER A 273 -11.31 -27.44 12.13
CA SER A 273 -10.50 -27.20 10.92
C SER A 273 -10.67 -28.30 9.88
N LYS A 274 -10.94 -29.56 10.29
CA LYS A 274 -11.18 -30.66 9.35
C LYS A 274 -12.51 -30.50 8.63
N LYS A 275 -13.55 -30.06 9.34
CA LYS A 275 -14.85 -29.78 8.75
C LYS A 275 -14.81 -28.59 7.80
N LEU A 276 -14.13 -27.49 8.22
CA LEU A 276 -13.90 -26.33 7.36
C LEU A 276 -13.16 -26.71 6.09
N GLU A 277 -12.10 -27.52 6.20
CA GLU A 277 -11.30 -27.92 5.06
C GLU A 277 -12.10 -28.74 4.03
N LYS A 278 -12.96 -29.65 4.48
CA LYS A 278 -13.87 -30.40 3.59
C LYS A 278 -14.82 -29.45 2.84
N GLU A 279 -15.35 -28.47 3.53
CA GLU A 279 -16.24 -27.46 2.94
C GLU A 279 -15.50 -26.59 1.93
N ILE A 280 -14.33 -26.06 2.30
CA ILE A 280 -13.46 -25.26 1.42
C ILE A 280 -13.13 -26.07 0.14
N THR A 281 -12.74 -27.31 0.27
CA THR A 281 -12.44 -28.18 -0.87
C THR A 281 -13.63 -28.32 -1.81
N LYS A 282 -14.83 -28.53 -1.29
CA LYS A 282 -16.07 -28.59 -2.08
C LYS A 282 -16.34 -27.26 -2.81
N LEU A 283 -16.19 -26.13 -2.12
CA LEU A 283 -16.42 -24.80 -2.68
C LEU A 283 -15.37 -24.41 -3.74
N MET A 284 -14.14 -24.85 -3.58
CA MET A 284 -13.07 -24.63 -4.58
C MET A 284 -13.40 -25.34 -5.91
N GLN A 285 -14.10 -26.48 -5.86
CA GLN A 285 -14.52 -27.25 -7.03
C GLN A 285 -15.83 -26.75 -7.64
N ASP A 286 -16.60 -25.92 -6.92
CA ASP A 286 -17.89 -25.42 -7.40
C ASP A 286 -17.71 -24.33 -8.45
N GLU A 287 -18.11 -24.59 -9.70
CA GLU A 287 -18.01 -23.65 -10.82
C GLU A 287 -18.87 -22.39 -10.65
N ASP A 288 -19.92 -22.45 -9.82
CA ASP A 288 -20.78 -21.31 -9.52
C ASP A 288 -20.13 -20.32 -8.57
N VAL A 289 -19.11 -20.72 -7.81
CA VAL A 289 -18.30 -19.84 -6.95
C VAL A 289 -17.22 -19.16 -7.79
N THR A 290 -17.41 -17.92 -8.16
CA THR A 290 -16.47 -17.19 -9.04
C THR A 290 -15.35 -16.53 -8.29
N LYS A 291 -15.56 -16.06 -7.06
CA LYS A 291 -14.52 -15.47 -6.20
C LYS A 291 -14.00 -16.51 -5.19
N LYS A 292 -12.99 -17.28 -5.59
CA LYS A 292 -12.43 -18.35 -4.75
C LYS A 292 -11.79 -17.84 -3.45
N SER A 293 -11.18 -16.65 -3.43
CA SER A 293 -10.65 -16.04 -2.21
C SER A 293 -11.75 -15.76 -1.18
N GLY A 294 -12.95 -15.43 -1.61
CA GLY A 294 -14.09 -15.17 -0.73
C GLY A 294 -14.64 -16.39 0.01
N ILE A 295 -14.14 -17.60 -0.32
CA ILE A 295 -14.52 -18.83 0.38
C ILE A 295 -14.11 -18.76 1.85
N TYR A 296 -12.97 -18.14 2.16
CA TYR A 296 -12.47 -18.04 3.54
C TYR A 296 -13.34 -17.14 4.42
N GLU A 297 -13.83 -16.02 3.86
CA GLU A 297 -14.81 -15.18 4.55
C GLU A 297 -16.16 -15.90 4.68
N TYR A 298 -16.62 -16.56 3.61
CA TYR A 298 -17.90 -17.26 3.60
C TYR A 298 -18.00 -18.37 4.64
N VAL A 299 -17.01 -19.24 4.73
CA VAL A 299 -17.06 -20.40 5.66
C VAL A 299 -17.14 -19.99 7.12
N LEU A 300 -16.71 -18.76 7.48
CA LEU A 300 -16.80 -18.22 8.82
C LEU A 300 -18.07 -17.38 9.03
N THR A 301 -18.43 -16.52 8.05
CA THR A 301 -19.53 -15.55 8.18
C THR A 301 -20.88 -16.08 7.68
N ARG A 302 -20.86 -17.10 6.83
CA ARG A 302 -22.02 -17.62 6.10
C ARG A 302 -22.67 -16.62 5.14
N ASN A 303 -21.96 -15.56 4.77
CA ASN A 303 -22.47 -14.53 3.86
C ASN A 303 -22.05 -14.83 2.41
N GLU A 304 -23.03 -15.24 1.57
CA GLU A 304 -22.82 -15.60 0.17
C GLU A 304 -22.26 -14.47 -0.71
N LYS A 305 -22.37 -13.21 -0.28
CA LYS A 305 -21.80 -12.06 -1.01
C LYS A 305 -20.29 -12.21 -1.25
N TYR A 306 -19.58 -12.88 -0.36
CA TYR A 306 -18.15 -13.11 -0.53
C TYR A 306 -17.80 -14.04 -1.69
N LEU A 307 -18.70 -14.95 -2.06
CA LEU A 307 -18.48 -15.97 -3.09
C LEU A 307 -18.63 -15.45 -4.53
N SER A 308 -19.35 -14.32 -4.72
CA SER A 308 -19.71 -13.81 -6.03
C SER A 308 -20.31 -14.93 -6.90
N ILE A 309 -21.44 -15.48 -6.48
CA ILE A 309 -22.07 -16.59 -7.18
C ILE A 309 -22.35 -16.21 -8.64
N ARG A 310 -22.07 -17.13 -9.56
CA ARG A 310 -22.20 -16.95 -10.99
C ARG A 310 -23.60 -16.47 -11.36
N ALA A 311 -23.66 -15.40 -12.13
CA ALA A 311 -24.93 -14.91 -12.66
C ALA A 311 -25.41 -15.77 -13.84
N PHE A 312 -26.71 -15.85 -14.04
CA PHE A 312 -27.28 -16.44 -15.23
C PHE A 312 -26.87 -15.68 -16.49
N THR A 313 -26.52 -16.41 -17.55
CA THR A 313 -26.18 -15.82 -18.85
C THR A 313 -27.42 -15.24 -19.53
N GLU A 314 -27.24 -14.34 -20.50
CA GLU A 314 -28.37 -13.78 -21.28
C GLU A 314 -29.15 -14.86 -22.00
N LYS A 315 -28.52 -15.94 -22.47
CA LYS A 315 -29.19 -17.10 -23.04
C LYS A 315 -30.12 -17.76 -22.01
N GLN A 316 -29.64 -18.02 -20.80
CA GLN A 316 -30.43 -18.65 -19.74
C GLN A 316 -31.60 -17.75 -19.30
N LYS A 317 -31.38 -16.44 -19.23
CA LYS A 317 -32.44 -15.45 -18.94
C LYS A 317 -33.51 -15.47 -20.02
N ARG A 318 -33.11 -15.44 -21.30
CA ARG A 318 -34.05 -15.51 -22.42
C ARG A 318 -34.84 -16.82 -22.40
N GLU A 319 -34.22 -17.97 -22.21
CA GLU A 319 -34.87 -19.26 -22.09
C GLU A 319 -35.91 -19.28 -20.94
N ALA A 320 -35.58 -18.70 -19.79
CA ALA A 320 -36.47 -18.60 -18.65
C ALA A 320 -37.65 -17.66 -18.94
N TYR A 321 -37.41 -16.52 -19.57
CA TYR A 321 -38.41 -15.54 -19.98
C TYR A 321 -39.44 -16.14 -20.94
N GLU A 322 -38.97 -16.78 -22.02
CA GLU A 322 -39.85 -17.44 -23.02
C GLU A 322 -40.66 -18.58 -22.37
N ARG A 323 -40.02 -19.39 -21.51
CA ARG A 323 -40.70 -20.45 -20.76
C ARG A 323 -41.81 -19.89 -19.86
N GLN A 324 -41.60 -18.70 -19.28
CA GLN A 324 -42.59 -18.03 -18.43
C GLN A 324 -43.56 -17.13 -19.22
N LYS A 325 -43.38 -16.96 -20.54
CA LYS A 325 -44.19 -16.09 -21.42
C LYS A 325 -44.23 -14.64 -20.89
N GLY A 326 -43.11 -14.11 -20.40
CA GLY A 326 -43.00 -12.78 -19.83
C GLY A 326 -43.67 -12.58 -18.46
N VAL A 327 -44.14 -13.65 -17.81
CA VAL A 327 -44.86 -13.55 -16.54
C VAL A 327 -43.92 -13.71 -15.36
N CYS A 328 -43.93 -12.74 -14.44
CA CYS A 328 -43.18 -12.80 -13.20
C CYS A 328 -43.55 -14.03 -12.37
N ALA A 329 -42.57 -14.81 -11.94
CA ALA A 329 -42.79 -16.04 -11.18
C ALA A 329 -43.50 -15.80 -9.83
N LYS A 330 -43.37 -14.59 -9.23
CA LYS A 330 -43.93 -14.22 -7.93
C LYS A 330 -45.28 -13.50 -8.06
N CYS A 331 -45.34 -12.30 -8.63
CA CYS A 331 -46.57 -11.51 -8.70
C CYS A 331 -47.49 -11.88 -9.84
N LYS A 332 -47.06 -12.77 -10.75
CA LYS A 332 -47.88 -13.30 -11.86
C LYS A 332 -48.34 -12.25 -12.90
N LYS A 333 -47.75 -11.04 -12.88
CA LYS A 333 -47.99 -10.00 -13.89
C LYS A 333 -47.01 -10.16 -15.05
N HIS A 334 -47.40 -9.70 -16.23
CA HIS A 334 -46.59 -9.68 -17.43
C HIS A 334 -45.66 -8.45 -17.41
N PHE A 335 -44.40 -8.64 -17.85
CA PHE A 335 -43.39 -7.61 -17.97
C PHE A 335 -42.51 -7.87 -19.20
N GLU A 336 -41.89 -6.83 -19.76
CA GLU A 336 -40.86 -6.95 -20.77
C GLU A 336 -39.57 -7.50 -20.14
N ILE A 337 -38.73 -8.14 -20.94
CA ILE A 337 -37.52 -8.81 -20.42
C ILE A 337 -36.54 -7.84 -19.71
N GLU A 338 -36.49 -6.59 -20.16
CA GLU A 338 -35.70 -5.52 -19.59
C GLU A 338 -36.17 -5.09 -18.19
N GLU A 339 -37.43 -5.37 -17.86
CA GLU A 339 -38.04 -5.09 -16.56
C GLU A 339 -37.91 -6.26 -15.57
N MET A 340 -37.31 -7.35 -16.01
CA MET A 340 -37.14 -8.57 -15.22
C MET A 340 -35.70 -8.90 -14.94
N GLU A 341 -35.46 -9.60 -13.85
CA GLU A 341 -34.17 -10.10 -13.41
C GLU A 341 -34.22 -11.61 -13.18
N ALA A 342 -33.12 -12.29 -13.51
CA ALA A 342 -33.01 -13.73 -13.29
C ALA A 342 -32.68 -14.03 -11.82
N ASP A 343 -33.34 -15.03 -11.29
CA ASP A 343 -33.13 -15.52 -9.93
C ASP A 343 -33.14 -17.05 -9.91
N HIS A 344 -32.51 -17.64 -8.90
CA HIS A 344 -32.51 -19.08 -8.68
C HIS A 344 -33.86 -19.53 -8.14
N THR A 345 -34.45 -20.58 -8.76
CA THR A 345 -35.66 -21.24 -8.24
C THR A 345 -35.38 -21.93 -6.92
N THR A 346 -34.35 -22.77 -6.88
CA THR A 346 -33.72 -23.30 -5.67
C THR A 346 -32.49 -22.47 -5.41
N PRO A 347 -32.37 -21.77 -4.25
CA PRO A 347 -31.18 -20.98 -3.89
C PRO A 347 -29.88 -21.79 -3.95
N TRP A 348 -28.76 -21.10 -4.24
CA TRP A 348 -27.47 -21.78 -4.35
C TRP A 348 -27.07 -22.51 -3.05
N HIS A 349 -27.30 -21.92 -1.88
CA HIS A 349 -26.99 -22.53 -0.59
C HIS A 349 -27.84 -23.76 -0.27
N GLU A 350 -28.97 -23.92 -0.93
CA GLU A 350 -29.83 -25.11 -0.86
C GLU A 350 -29.46 -26.16 -1.94
N GLY A 351 -28.34 -25.96 -2.65
CA GLY A 351 -27.85 -26.86 -3.69
C GLY A 351 -28.30 -26.54 -5.10
N GLY A 352 -28.99 -25.39 -5.32
CA GLY A 352 -29.42 -24.94 -6.65
C GLY A 352 -28.22 -24.50 -7.48
N LYS A 353 -28.10 -24.99 -8.72
CA LYS A 353 -27.02 -24.63 -9.66
C LYS A 353 -27.48 -23.53 -10.62
N THR A 354 -26.50 -22.76 -11.17
CA THR A 354 -26.70 -21.70 -12.16
C THR A 354 -26.90 -22.30 -13.56
N ILE A 355 -27.98 -23.02 -13.73
CA ILE A 355 -28.38 -23.68 -14.99
C ILE A 355 -29.79 -23.25 -15.43
N SER A 356 -30.10 -23.33 -16.73
CA SER A 356 -31.39 -22.87 -17.30
C SER A 356 -32.64 -23.43 -16.58
N LYS A 357 -32.59 -24.68 -16.13
CA LYS A 357 -33.72 -25.31 -15.40
C LYS A 357 -33.97 -24.67 -14.04
N ASN A 358 -32.95 -24.12 -13.40
CA ASN A 358 -33.02 -23.46 -12.09
C ASN A 358 -33.17 -21.92 -12.19
N CYS A 359 -33.28 -21.39 -13.43
CA CYS A 359 -33.43 -19.96 -13.67
C CYS A 359 -34.97 -19.65 -13.72
N LYS A 360 -35.38 -18.65 -12.95
CA LYS A 360 -36.68 -18.01 -13.06
C LYS A 360 -36.54 -16.52 -13.23
N MET A 361 -37.51 -15.90 -13.91
CA MET A 361 -37.56 -14.45 -14.07
C MET A 361 -38.53 -13.84 -13.07
N LEU A 362 -38.06 -12.81 -12.37
CA LEU A 362 -38.83 -11.97 -11.46
C LEU A 362 -38.84 -10.54 -11.97
N CYS A 363 -39.93 -9.79 -11.77
CA CYS A 363 -39.87 -8.34 -11.98
C CYS A 363 -38.89 -7.72 -10.98
N LYS A 364 -38.27 -6.60 -11.35
CA LYS A 364 -37.25 -5.92 -10.53
C LYS A 364 -37.72 -5.64 -9.11
N GLN A 365 -39.02 -5.30 -8.92
CA GLN A 365 -39.59 -5.04 -7.60
C GLN A 365 -39.61 -6.30 -6.72
N ASP A 366 -40.06 -7.43 -7.26
CA ASP A 366 -40.15 -8.69 -6.53
C ASP A 366 -38.78 -9.28 -6.22
N ASN A 367 -37.80 -9.09 -7.12
CA ASN A 367 -36.44 -9.54 -6.92
C ASN A 367 -35.71 -8.75 -5.79
N ARG A 368 -35.88 -7.41 -5.79
CA ARG A 368 -35.35 -6.54 -4.72
C ARG A 368 -35.94 -6.87 -3.36
N THR A 369 -37.26 -7.08 -3.28
CA THR A 369 -37.93 -7.44 -2.03
C THR A 369 -37.42 -8.76 -1.46
N LYS A 370 -37.11 -9.75 -2.33
CA LYS A 370 -36.50 -11.03 -1.91
C LYS A 370 -35.09 -10.84 -1.35
N SER A 371 -34.32 -9.92 -1.93
CA SER A 371 -32.92 -9.66 -1.54
C SER A 371 -32.76 -8.76 -0.29
N GLY A 372 -33.88 -8.36 0.34
CA GLY A 372 -33.87 -7.50 1.54
C GLY A 372 -33.37 -6.08 1.28
N LYS A 373 -33.54 -5.57 0.06
CA LYS A 373 -33.18 -4.21 -0.36
C LYS A 373 -34.41 -3.37 -0.66
#